data_a4e81e1adcc2025a530f34f537cfb7aa
#
_entry.id   a4e81e1adcc2025a530f34f537cfb7aa
#
_cell.length_a   1.000
_cell.length_b   1.000
_cell.length_c   1.000
_cell.angle_alpha   90.00
_cell.angle_beta   90.00
_cell.angle_gamma   90.00
#
_symmetry.space_group_name_H-M   'P 1'
#
loop_
_entity.id
_entity.type
_entity.pdbx_description
1 polymer ?
#
loop_
_entity_poly.entity_id
_entity_poly.type
_entity_poly.pdbx_seq_one_letter_code
_entity_poly.pdbx_strand_id
1 'polypeptide(L)'
;MEERLVTGDFQPEDSAVETTLRPHTLREYVGQQAVKDSLSIYIQAAFTRHDALDHMLLYGPPGLGKTTLATIVAAEMGQNIRVTSGPAIERPGDLASILANLNQGDVLFIDEIHRLSRSVEEVLYPAMEDFAIDIMIGKGPTARSIRVAVPKFTLVGATTRAGQLSAPLRDRFGILFRLEMYKPEELAQIVRRSASILEIDAEDAGIMEIARRSRGTPRIANRMLKRVRDYAQVRGGGVISLDVAREAIAMQGVDELGLDKVDRAVLGTMMDKFGGGPVGLDTLAATTGEDAVTIEDVYEPYLMQLGFLMRTPRGRMCTPAAWEHMKRTPPGQGSNNQLKMEL
;
A
#
# COMPACT_ATOMS: atom_id res chain seq x y z
N MET A 1 -2.44 21.49 2.22
CA MET A 1 -3.12 20.24 1.85
C MET A 1 -3.86 19.74 3.06
N GLU A 2 -5.19 19.59 3.00
CA GLU A 2 -5.93 18.97 4.10
C GLU A 2 -5.46 17.52 4.26
N GLU A 3 -5.20 17.12 5.48
CA GLU A 3 -4.70 15.79 5.83
C GLU A 3 -5.81 14.75 5.60
N ARG A 4 -5.62 13.82 4.65
CA ARG A 4 -6.65 12.84 4.30
C ARG A 4 -6.55 11.61 5.21
N LEU A 5 -7.60 11.36 5.97
CA LEU A 5 -7.70 10.19 6.85
C LEU A 5 -7.58 8.85 6.09
N VAL A 6 -8.16 8.78 4.91
CA VAL A 6 -8.32 7.53 4.13
C VAL A 6 -7.31 7.35 2.99
N THR A 7 -6.17 8.06 3.03
CA THR A 7 -5.08 7.74 2.10
C THR A 7 -4.29 6.52 2.56
N GLY A 8 -3.92 5.64 1.62
CA GLY A 8 -3.03 4.52 1.89
C GLY A 8 -1.56 4.93 2.05
N ASP A 9 -1.20 6.17 1.67
CA ASP A 9 0.16 6.68 1.75
C ASP A 9 0.60 6.94 3.19
N PHE A 10 1.92 6.91 3.39
CA PHE A 10 2.54 7.20 4.69
C PHE A 10 2.36 8.67 5.06
N GLN A 11 1.94 8.92 6.30
CA GLN A 11 1.90 10.25 6.90
C GLN A 11 2.86 10.31 8.10
N PRO A 12 3.45 11.48 8.43
CA PRO A 12 4.39 11.59 9.56
C PRO A 12 3.85 11.09 10.90
N GLU A 13 2.54 11.23 11.11
CA GLU A 13 1.84 10.76 12.31
C GLU A 13 1.79 9.22 12.42
N ASP A 14 1.98 8.50 11.32
CA ASP A 14 1.97 7.04 11.31
C ASP A 14 3.22 6.46 11.98
N SER A 15 4.37 7.16 11.94
CA SER A 15 5.68 6.61 12.28
C SER A 15 5.80 6.10 13.72
N ALA A 16 5.33 6.86 14.70
CA ALA A 16 5.49 6.51 16.11
C ALA A 16 4.58 5.35 16.56
N VAL A 17 3.39 5.26 16.01
CA VAL A 17 2.37 4.28 16.43
C VAL A 17 2.37 3.04 15.55
N GLU A 18 2.66 3.17 14.24
CA GLU A 18 2.81 1.99 13.39
C GLU A 18 3.87 1.04 13.91
N THR A 19 4.97 1.53 14.48
CA THR A 19 6.03 0.68 15.04
C THR A 19 5.51 -0.17 16.20
N THR A 20 4.70 0.41 17.09
CA THR A 20 4.13 -0.30 18.25
C THR A 20 3.04 -1.29 17.86
N LEU A 21 2.26 -0.99 16.80
CA LEU A 21 1.15 -1.82 16.35
C LEU A 21 1.57 -2.93 15.38
N ARG A 22 2.81 -2.92 14.87
CA ARG A 22 3.27 -3.93 13.92
C ARG A 22 3.33 -5.32 14.56
N PRO A 23 2.81 -6.37 13.90
CA PRO A 23 3.06 -7.73 14.30
C PRO A 23 4.55 -8.08 14.10
N HIS A 24 5.06 -8.95 14.99
CA HIS A 24 6.45 -9.37 14.98
C HIS A 24 6.65 -10.78 14.40
N THR A 25 5.60 -11.56 14.28
CA THR A 25 5.63 -12.94 13.80
C THR A 25 4.60 -13.18 12.69
N LEU A 26 4.82 -14.19 11.85
CA LEU A 26 3.83 -14.63 10.85
C LEU A 26 2.50 -15.07 11.50
N ARG A 27 2.54 -15.57 12.74
CA ARG A 27 1.34 -15.97 13.48
C ARG A 27 0.46 -14.78 13.84
N GLU A 28 1.07 -13.65 14.20
CA GLU A 28 0.36 -12.41 14.53
C GLU A 28 -0.12 -11.64 13.29
N TYR A 29 0.48 -11.93 12.15
CA TYR A 29 0.16 -11.26 10.89
C TYR A 29 -1.20 -11.76 10.37
N VAL A 30 -2.20 -10.89 10.39
CA VAL A 30 -3.57 -11.18 9.95
C VAL A 30 -3.68 -11.09 8.43
N GLY A 31 -4.49 -11.96 7.84
CA GLY A 31 -4.77 -11.98 6.41
C GLY A 31 -3.63 -12.54 5.55
N GLN A 32 -3.71 -12.35 4.24
CA GLN A 32 -2.71 -12.78 3.24
C GLN A 32 -2.34 -14.28 3.37
N GLN A 33 -3.31 -15.16 3.60
CA GLN A 33 -3.07 -16.54 4.03
C GLN A 33 -2.16 -17.30 3.05
N ALA A 34 -2.39 -17.19 1.74
CA ALA A 34 -1.57 -17.88 0.73
C ALA A 34 -0.09 -17.41 0.76
N VAL A 35 0.14 -16.13 1.04
CA VAL A 35 1.50 -15.57 1.21
C VAL A 35 2.16 -16.13 2.46
N LYS A 36 1.42 -16.18 3.58
CA LYS A 36 1.91 -16.72 4.85
C LYS A 36 2.29 -18.19 4.75
N ASP A 37 1.44 -18.99 4.13
CA ASP A 37 1.67 -20.43 3.96
C ASP A 37 2.93 -20.69 3.15
N SER A 38 3.10 -19.98 2.02
CA SER A 38 4.29 -20.07 1.19
C SER A 38 5.55 -19.61 1.91
N LEU A 39 5.48 -18.44 2.59
CA LEU A 39 6.61 -17.91 3.36
C LEU A 39 7.05 -18.81 4.49
N SER A 40 6.10 -19.42 5.21
CA SER A 40 6.42 -20.36 6.29
C SER A 40 7.26 -21.55 5.78
N ILE A 41 6.91 -22.08 4.59
CA ILE A 41 7.66 -23.17 3.95
C ILE A 41 9.06 -22.69 3.54
N TYR A 42 9.16 -21.51 2.90
CA TYR A 42 10.44 -20.99 2.39
C TYR A 42 11.41 -20.65 3.52
N ILE A 43 10.90 -20.00 4.59
CA ILE A 43 11.69 -19.67 5.79
C ILE A 43 12.19 -20.96 6.45
N GLN A 44 11.31 -21.96 6.67
CA GLN A 44 11.70 -23.23 7.29
C GLN A 44 12.75 -23.96 6.43
N ALA A 45 12.59 -23.95 5.12
CA ALA A 45 13.55 -24.57 4.21
C ALA A 45 14.91 -23.88 4.22
N ALA A 46 14.93 -22.54 4.19
CA ALA A 46 16.17 -21.75 4.27
C ALA A 46 16.86 -21.96 5.62
N PHE A 47 16.10 -21.98 6.71
CA PHE A 47 16.62 -22.24 8.05
C PHE A 47 17.27 -23.64 8.15
N THR A 48 16.63 -24.67 7.59
CA THR A 48 17.14 -26.05 7.58
C THR A 48 18.46 -26.16 6.79
N ARG A 49 18.61 -25.39 5.71
CA ARG A 49 19.81 -25.37 4.89
C ARG A 49 20.90 -24.45 5.44
N HIS A 50 20.62 -23.67 6.48
CA HIS A 50 21.50 -22.61 7.01
C HIS A 50 21.91 -21.59 5.94
N ASP A 51 21.00 -21.25 5.05
CA ASP A 51 21.24 -20.32 3.93
C ASP A 51 20.33 -19.08 4.03
N ALA A 52 20.67 -18.01 3.29
CA ALA A 52 19.78 -16.86 3.15
C ALA A 52 18.50 -17.27 2.41
N LEU A 53 17.40 -16.58 2.68
CA LEU A 53 16.17 -16.73 1.91
C LEU A 53 16.37 -16.14 0.51
N ASP A 54 15.72 -16.71 -0.48
CA ASP A 54 15.72 -16.16 -1.84
C ASP A 54 15.21 -14.72 -1.87
N HIS A 55 15.72 -13.93 -2.80
CA HIS A 55 15.27 -12.55 -2.97
C HIS A 55 13.78 -12.49 -3.28
N MET A 56 13.08 -11.56 -2.63
CA MET A 56 11.62 -11.48 -2.65
C MET A 56 11.11 -10.11 -3.09
N LEU A 57 10.10 -10.08 -3.95
CA LEU A 57 9.37 -8.88 -4.35
C LEU A 57 7.95 -8.89 -3.76
N LEU A 58 7.65 -7.87 -2.97
CA LEU A 58 6.32 -7.61 -2.43
C LEU A 58 5.66 -6.48 -3.23
N TYR A 59 4.51 -6.73 -3.86
CA TYR A 59 3.84 -5.71 -4.64
C TYR A 59 2.34 -5.64 -4.35
N GLY A 60 1.76 -4.47 -4.56
CA GLY A 60 0.34 -4.19 -4.29
C GLY A 60 0.14 -2.77 -3.75
N PRO A 61 -1.12 -2.36 -3.55
CA PRO A 61 -1.47 -1.03 -3.06
C PRO A 61 -0.71 -0.58 -1.81
N PRO A 62 -0.61 0.73 -1.54
CA PRO A 62 0.05 1.23 -0.35
C PRO A 62 -0.71 0.84 0.93
N GLY A 63 -0.01 0.75 2.06
CA GLY A 63 -0.62 0.48 3.37
C GLY A 63 -1.03 -0.96 3.67
N LEU A 64 -0.72 -1.94 2.79
CA LEU A 64 -1.08 -3.35 2.96
C LEU A 64 -0.08 -4.15 3.83
N GLY A 65 0.97 -3.53 4.35
CA GLY A 65 1.91 -4.19 5.25
C GLY A 65 3.15 -4.79 4.59
N LYS A 66 3.58 -4.31 3.40
CA LYS A 66 4.82 -4.77 2.73
C LYS A 66 6.05 -4.67 3.64
N THR A 67 6.27 -3.51 4.25
CA THR A 67 7.37 -3.29 5.20
C THR A 67 7.24 -4.17 6.45
N THR A 68 6.03 -4.34 6.96
CA THR A 68 5.74 -5.21 8.10
C THR A 68 6.13 -6.66 7.79
N LEU A 69 5.74 -7.16 6.62
CA LEU A 69 6.05 -8.52 6.20
C LEU A 69 7.57 -8.73 6.05
N ALA A 70 8.29 -7.75 5.50
CA ALA A 70 9.75 -7.79 5.41
C ALA A 70 10.41 -7.85 6.81
N THR A 71 9.90 -7.07 7.77
CA THR A 71 10.38 -7.10 9.15
C THR A 71 10.12 -8.45 9.82
N ILE A 72 8.94 -9.04 9.58
CA ILE A 72 8.60 -10.38 10.09
C ILE A 72 9.54 -11.43 9.50
N VAL A 73 9.81 -11.38 8.20
CA VAL A 73 10.75 -12.32 7.54
C VAL A 73 12.12 -12.27 8.19
N ALA A 74 12.65 -11.06 8.43
CA ALA A 74 13.94 -10.91 9.11
C ALA A 74 13.89 -11.50 10.54
N ALA A 75 12.84 -11.21 11.30
CA ALA A 75 12.66 -11.72 12.66
C ALA A 75 12.55 -13.25 12.68
N GLU A 76 11.75 -13.87 11.81
CA GLU A 76 11.60 -15.32 11.70
C GLU A 76 12.89 -16.01 11.25
N MET A 77 13.72 -15.35 10.44
CA MET A 77 15.06 -15.82 10.05
C MET A 77 16.12 -15.57 11.13
N GLY A 78 15.80 -14.83 12.21
CA GLY A 78 16.75 -14.46 13.27
C GLY A 78 17.83 -13.49 12.76
N GLN A 79 17.54 -12.69 11.73
CA GLN A 79 18.49 -11.81 11.07
C GLN A 79 18.11 -10.33 11.27
N ASN A 80 19.11 -9.44 11.07
CA ASN A 80 18.83 -8.01 11.09
C ASN A 80 18.17 -7.55 9.79
N ILE A 81 17.41 -6.47 9.88
CA ILE A 81 16.84 -5.81 8.70
C ILE A 81 17.43 -4.41 8.53
N ARG A 82 17.92 -4.13 7.31
CA ARG A 82 18.28 -2.80 6.88
C ARG A 82 17.15 -2.26 5.99
N VAL A 83 16.54 -1.15 6.41
CA VAL A 83 15.42 -0.54 5.69
C VAL A 83 15.91 0.70 4.96
N THR A 84 15.58 0.79 3.68
CA THR A 84 15.83 1.97 2.84
C THR A 84 14.70 2.11 1.81
N SER A 85 14.77 3.10 0.94
CA SER A 85 13.81 3.30 -0.15
C SER A 85 14.51 3.62 -1.46
N GLY A 86 13.85 3.34 -2.59
CA GLY A 86 14.38 3.68 -3.93
C GLY A 86 14.80 5.15 -4.04
N PRO A 87 13.94 6.12 -3.65
CA PRO A 87 14.30 7.53 -3.66
C PRO A 87 15.49 7.92 -2.78
N ALA A 88 15.77 7.19 -1.72
CA ALA A 88 16.91 7.46 -0.83
C ALA A 88 18.25 6.96 -1.38
N ILE A 89 18.22 6.14 -2.43
CA ILE A 89 19.42 5.61 -3.10
C ILE A 89 19.61 6.38 -4.42
N GLU A 90 20.30 7.49 -4.34
CA GLU A 90 20.47 8.37 -5.52
C GLU A 90 21.58 7.88 -6.47
N ARG A 91 22.62 7.30 -5.93
CA ARG A 91 23.84 6.95 -6.67
C ARG A 91 24.24 5.49 -6.45
N PRO A 92 24.92 4.87 -7.44
CA PRO A 92 25.50 3.52 -7.29
C PRO A 92 26.33 3.32 -6.02
N GLY A 93 27.09 4.35 -5.62
CA GLY A 93 27.91 4.33 -4.42
C GLY A 93 27.13 4.23 -3.11
N ASP A 94 25.91 4.79 -3.07
CA ASP A 94 25.04 4.71 -1.89
C ASP A 94 24.62 3.27 -1.66
N LEU A 95 24.18 2.59 -2.72
CA LEU A 95 23.83 1.17 -2.68
C LEU A 95 25.04 0.30 -2.34
N ALA A 96 26.18 0.54 -2.97
CA ALA A 96 27.41 -0.20 -2.69
C ALA A 96 27.82 -0.08 -1.21
N SER A 97 27.68 1.12 -0.62
CA SER A 97 27.93 1.34 0.80
C SER A 97 26.96 0.56 1.70
N ILE A 98 25.67 0.52 1.34
CA ILE A 98 24.68 -0.27 2.09
C ILE A 98 25.03 -1.74 2.05
N LEU A 99 25.32 -2.29 0.85
CA LEU A 99 25.63 -3.71 0.64
C LEU A 99 26.93 -4.14 1.34
N ALA A 100 27.95 -3.30 1.33
CA ALA A 100 29.23 -3.57 2.00
C ALA A 100 29.14 -3.60 3.54
N ASN A 101 28.09 -2.99 4.10
CA ASN A 101 27.83 -2.94 5.55
C ASN A 101 26.78 -3.98 6.03
N LEU A 102 26.35 -4.90 5.18
CA LEU A 102 25.51 -6.03 5.58
C LEU A 102 26.35 -7.12 6.24
N ASN A 103 25.71 -7.88 7.13
CA ASN A 103 26.26 -9.12 7.66
C ASN A 103 25.68 -10.33 6.91
N GLN A 104 26.28 -11.48 7.14
CA GLN A 104 25.81 -12.74 6.58
C GLN A 104 24.37 -13.03 7.03
N GLY A 105 23.46 -13.19 6.06
CA GLY A 105 22.05 -13.49 6.28
C GLY A 105 21.15 -12.28 6.51
N ASP A 106 21.70 -11.06 6.63
CA ASP A 106 20.90 -9.84 6.81
C ASP A 106 19.84 -9.67 5.71
N VAL A 107 18.75 -9.01 6.06
CA VAL A 107 17.69 -8.64 5.12
C VAL A 107 17.85 -7.17 4.72
N LEU A 108 17.98 -6.91 3.43
CA LEU A 108 17.91 -5.54 2.87
C LEU A 108 16.49 -5.31 2.34
N PHE A 109 15.77 -4.37 2.93
CA PHE A 109 14.45 -3.95 2.45
C PHE A 109 14.57 -2.62 1.69
N ILE A 110 14.10 -2.61 0.45
CA ILE A 110 14.04 -1.40 -0.39
C ILE A 110 12.58 -1.12 -0.73
N ASP A 111 12.01 -0.09 -0.10
CA ASP A 111 10.65 0.37 -0.44
C ASP A 111 10.69 1.19 -1.73
N GLU A 112 9.57 1.18 -2.47
CA GLU A 112 9.43 1.85 -3.78
C GLU A 112 10.61 1.53 -4.73
N ILE A 113 11.01 0.24 -4.78
CA ILE A 113 12.18 -0.22 -5.53
C ILE A 113 12.13 0.13 -7.03
N HIS A 114 10.92 0.32 -7.60
CA HIS A 114 10.74 0.77 -8.98
C HIS A 114 11.26 2.19 -9.25
N ARG A 115 11.59 2.95 -8.20
CA ARG A 115 12.15 4.31 -8.32
C ARG A 115 13.67 4.34 -8.32
N LEU A 116 14.34 3.19 -8.28
CA LEU A 116 15.76 3.12 -8.48
C LEU A 116 16.13 3.60 -9.88
N SER A 117 17.21 4.38 -9.98
CA SER A 117 17.79 4.73 -11.28
C SER A 117 18.42 3.49 -11.93
N ARG A 118 18.47 3.45 -13.26
CA ARG A 118 19.07 2.34 -13.99
C ARG A 118 20.51 2.05 -13.58
N SER A 119 21.30 3.08 -13.30
CA SER A 119 22.69 2.93 -12.85
C SER A 119 22.80 2.28 -11.47
N VAL A 120 21.81 2.47 -10.60
CA VAL A 120 21.73 1.80 -9.29
C VAL A 120 21.29 0.35 -9.46
N GLU A 121 20.30 0.08 -10.34
CA GLU A 121 19.89 -1.29 -10.66
C GLU A 121 21.05 -2.13 -11.19
N GLU A 122 21.94 -1.55 -12.04
CA GLU A 122 23.11 -2.24 -12.60
C GLU A 122 24.12 -2.69 -11.54
N VAL A 123 24.20 -2.01 -10.38
CA VAL A 123 24.98 -2.48 -9.22
C VAL A 123 24.24 -3.58 -8.46
N LEU A 124 22.90 -3.52 -8.43
CA LEU A 124 22.11 -4.49 -7.69
C LEU A 124 22.12 -5.88 -8.35
N TYR A 125 22.18 -5.95 -9.68
CA TYR A 125 22.15 -7.24 -10.39
C TYR A 125 23.25 -8.21 -9.96
N PRO A 126 24.56 -7.87 -10.03
CA PRO A 126 25.60 -8.79 -9.59
C PRO A 126 25.57 -9.02 -8.07
N ALA A 127 25.06 -8.06 -7.29
CA ALA A 127 24.89 -8.25 -5.86
C ALA A 127 23.84 -9.32 -5.54
N MET A 128 22.77 -9.42 -6.34
CA MET A 128 21.72 -10.44 -6.16
C MET A 128 22.15 -11.82 -6.68
N GLU A 129 22.86 -11.88 -7.81
CA GLU A 129 23.23 -13.15 -8.45
C GLU A 129 24.49 -13.77 -7.86
N ASP A 130 25.54 -12.95 -7.72
CA ASP A 130 26.90 -13.42 -7.41
C ASP A 130 27.37 -13.01 -6.01
N PHE A 131 26.55 -12.26 -5.27
CA PHE A 131 26.94 -11.65 -3.99
C PHE A 131 28.24 -10.86 -4.11
N ALA A 132 28.34 -10.05 -5.17
CA ALA A 132 29.48 -9.20 -5.46
C ALA A 132 29.05 -7.89 -6.11
N ILE A 133 29.82 -6.85 -5.93
CA ILE A 133 29.64 -5.55 -6.58
C ILE A 133 30.90 -5.16 -7.36
N ASP A 134 30.72 -4.55 -8.51
CA ASP A 134 31.80 -4.05 -9.33
C ASP A 134 32.00 -2.54 -9.09
N ILE A 135 33.11 -2.15 -8.50
CA ILE A 135 33.44 -0.76 -8.16
C ILE A 135 34.47 -0.23 -9.15
N MET A 136 34.11 0.87 -9.84
CA MET A 136 35.07 1.56 -10.72
C MET A 136 35.96 2.46 -9.90
N ILE A 137 37.29 2.20 -9.95
CA ILE A 137 38.35 3.02 -9.31
C ILE A 137 39.12 3.76 -10.38
N GLY A 138 39.27 5.07 -10.20
CA GLY A 138 39.97 5.96 -11.15
C GLY A 138 38.99 6.67 -12.09
N LYS A 139 39.54 7.48 -12.99
CA LYS A 139 38.81 8.23 -14.00
C LYS A 139 39.45 8.08 -15.38
N GLY A 140 38.63 8.14 -16.43
CA GLY A 140 39.11 8.07 -17.83
C GLY A 140 39.66 6.70 -18.22
N PRO A 141 40.59 6.61 -19.19
CA PRO A 141 41.10 5.35 -19.75
C PRO A 141 41.86 4.45 -18.78
N THR A 142 42.27 4.98 -17.63
CA THR A 142 42.98 4.23 -16.56
C THR A 142 42.03 3.69 -15.48
N ALA A 143 40.71 3.92 -15.59
CA ALA A 143 39.73 3.38 -14.65
C ALA A 143 39.76 1.85 -14.67
N ARG A 144 39.77 1.24 -13.50
CA ARG A 144 39.76 -0.22 -13.32
C ARG A 144 38.51 -0.62 -12.53
N SER A 145 37.85 -1.70 -12.94
CA SER A 145 36.82 -2.33 -12.15
C SER A 145 37.46 -3.27 -11.13
N ILE A 146 37.05 -3.11 -9.86
CA ILE A 146 37.41 -4.05 -8.79
C ILE A 146 36.14 -4.72 -8.34
N ARG A 147 36.10 -6.05 -8.39
CA ARG A 147 35.01 -6.85 -7.88
C ARG A 147 35.17 -7.08 -6.38
N VAL A 148 34.20 -6.64 -5.60
CA VAL A 148 34.16 -6.75 -4.14
C VAL A 148 33.05 -7.71 -3.75
N ALA A 149 33.39 -8.77 -3.01
CA ALA A 149 32.41 -9.69 -2.47
C ALA A 149 31.57 -8.99 -1.39
N VAL A 150 30.26 -9.25 -1.38
CA VAL A 150 29.34 -8.87 -0.31
C VAL A 150 28.84 -10.12 0.40
N PRO A 151 28.50 -10.04 1.70
CA PRO A 151 27.93 -11.17 2.41
C PRO A 151 26.64 -11.64 1.72
N LYS A 152 26.32 -12.94 1.79
CA LYS A 152 25.03 -13.42 1.34
C LYS A 152 23.93 -12.74 2.15
N PHE A 153 22.94 -12.18 1.48
CA PHE A 153 21.83 -11.44 2.05
C PHE A 153 20.51 -11.77 1.34
N THR A 154 19.40 -11.44 1.95
CA THR A 154 18.08 -11.48 1.31
C THR A 154 17.65 -10.08 0.92
N LEU A 155 17.41 -9.82 -0.36
CA LEU A 155 16.75 -8.60 -0.81
C LEU A 155 15.24 -8.77 -0.75
N VAL A 156 14.56 -7.86 -0.05
CA VAL A 156 13.11 -7.72 -0.10
C VAL A 156 12.79 -6.39 -0.77
N GLY A 157 12.40 -6.45 -2.04
CA GLY A 157 11.90 -5.28 -2.77
C GLY A 157 10.41 -5.07 -2.50
N ALA A 158 9.99 -3.82 -2.34
CA ALA A 158 8.58 -3.47 -2.26
C ALA A 158 8.22 -2.44 -3.32
N THR A 159 7.03 -2.57 -3.92
CA THR A 159 6.54 -1.62 -4.93
C THR A 159 5.02 -1.54 -4.96
N THR A 160 4.49 -0.36 -5.23
CA THR A 160 3.08 -0.16 -5.59
C THR A 160 2.84 -0.38 -7.09
N ARG A 161 3.90 -0.29 -7.91
CA ARG A 161 3.86 -0.28 -9.38
C ARG A 161 4.74 -1.36 -9.97
N ALA A 162 4.35 -2.63 -9.82
CA ALA A 162 5.14 -3.77 -10.33
C ALA A 162 5.42 -3.71 -11.85
N GLY A 163 4.52 -3.09 -12.61
CA GLY A 163 4.69 -2.91 -14.06
C GLY A 163 5.76 -1.88 -14.46
N GLN A 164 6.22 -1.03 -13.53
CA GLN A 164 7.30 -0.06 -13.78
C GLN A 164 8.68 -0.63 -13.43
N LEU A 165 8.74 -1.79 -12.79
CA LEU A 165 10.01 -2.46 -12.51
C LEU A 165 10.62 -2.97 -13.80
N SER A 166 11.92 -2.77 -13.98
CA SER A 166 12.63 -3.29 -15.15
C SER A 166 12.54 -4.82 -15.19
N ALA A 167 12.39 -5.40 -16.39
CA ALA A 167 12.32 -6.85 -16.52
C ALA A 167 13.59 -7.55 -15.95
N PRO A 168 14.82 -7.04 -16.21
CA PRO A 168 16.02 -7.63 -15.63
C PRO A 168 16.04 -7.67 -14.10
N LEU A 169 15.51 -6.63 -13.43
CA LEU A 169 15.45 -6.61 -11.97
C LEU A 169 14.37 -7.58 -11.46
N ARG A 170 13.20 -7.56 -12.09
CA ARG A 170 12.09 -8.42 -11.69
C ARG A 170 12.44 -9.91 -11.79
N ASP A 171 13.13 -10.31 -12.86
CA ASP A 171 13.45 -11.71 -13.14
C ASP A 171 14.49 -12.29 -12.16
N ARG A 172 15.14 -11.43 -11.38
CA ARG A 172 16.10 -11.82 -10.31
C ARG A 172 15.45 -12.10 -8.96
N PHE A 173 14.16 -11.79 -8.82
CA PHE A 173 13.42 -12.17 -7.63
C PHE A 173 12.90 -13.62 -7.77
N GLY A 174 13.38 -14.52 -6.92
CA GLY A 174 12.91 -15.90 -6.87
C GLY A 174 11.50 -16.05 -6.29
N ILE A 175 11.09 -15.07 -5.48
CA ILE A 175 9.80 -15.06 -4.79
C ILE A 175 9.05 -13.78 -5.13
N LEU A 176 7.83 -13.90 -5.68
CA LEU A 176 6.96 -12.78 -6.00
C LEU A 176 5.63 -12.92 -5.27
N PHE A 177 5.30 -11.96 -4.39
CA PHE A 177 4.05 -11.94 -3.67
C PHE A 177 3.24 -10.67 -3.97
N ARG A 178 2.02 -10.88 -4.45
CA ARG A 178 1.02 -9.83 -4.56
C ARG A 178 0.24 -9.77 -3.26
N LEU A 179 0.28 -8.61 -2.59
CA LEU A 179 -0.58 -8.35 -1.44
C LEU A 179 -1.93 -7.82 -1.93
N GLU A 180 -2.98 -8.39 -1.37
CA GLU A 180 -4.36 -8.04 -1.71
C GLU A 180 -4.98 -7.16 -0.62
N MET A 181 -6.06 -6.46 -0.99
CA MET A 181 -6.87 -5.72 -0.02
C MET A 181 -7.47 -6.69 1.00
N TYR A 182 -7.49 -6.28 2.26
CA TYR A 182 -8.03 -7.07 3.36
C TYR A 182 -9.56 -7.06 3.35
N LYS A 183 -10.15 -8.17 3.77
CA LYS A 183 -11.59 -8.25 4.03
C LYS A 183 -11.94 -7.49 5.31
N PRO A 184 -13.19 -6.99 5.45
CA PRO A 184 -13.61 -6.32 6.68
C PRO A 184 -13.38 -7.13 7.95
N GLU A 185 -13.56 -8.46 7.89
CA GLU A 185 -13.38 -9.37 9.02
C GLU A 185 -11.90 -9.46 9.44
N GLU A 186 -10.98 -9.44 8.49
CA GLU A 186 -9.54 -9.41 8.74
C GLU A 186 -9.12 -8.06 9.33
N LEU A 187 -9.63 -6.95 8.78
CA LEU A 187 -9.38 -5.62 9.33
C LEU A 187 -9.95 -5.48 10.73
N ALA A 188 -11.12 -6.06 11.03
CA ALA A 188 -11.67 -6.05 12.38
C ALA A 188 -10.75 -6.76 13.39
N GLN A 189 -10.07 -7.84 13.00
CA GLN A 189 -9.06 -8.49 13.84
C GLN A 189 -7.86 -7.56 14.09
N ILE A 190 -7.39 -6.86 13.05
CA ILE A 190 -6.29 -5.90 13.16
C ILE A 190 -6.69 -4.73 14.08
N VAL A 191 -7.88 -4.16 13.89
CA VAL A 191 -8.41 -3.06 14.71
C VAL A 191 -8.56 -3.49 16.17
N ARG A 192 -9.10 -4.68 16.43
CA ARG A 192 -9.24 -5.23 17.79
C ARG A 192 -7.89 -5.40 18.47
N ARG A 193 -6.90 -5.97 17.77
CA ARG A 193 -5.54 -6.08 18.29
C ARG A 193 -4.93 -4.70 18.58
N SER A 194 -5.09 -3.76 17.66
CA SER A 194 -4.59 -2.39 17.82
C SER A 194 -5.27 -1.65 18.98
N ALA A 195 -6.58 -1.82 19.13
CA ALA A 195 -7.33 -1.25 20.26
C ALA A 195 -6.81 -1.81 21.61
N SER A 196 -6.58 -3.12 21.67
CA SER A 196 -6.00 -3.75 22.88
C SER A 196 -4.61 -3.23 23.21
N ILE A 197 -3.72 -3.07 22.22
CA ILE A 197 -2.36 -2.53 22.44
C ILE A 197 -2.39 -1.08 22.90
N LEU A 198 -3.35 -0.30 22.39
CA LEU A 198 -3.52 1.12 22.72
C LEU A 198 -4.42 1.34 23.94
N GLU A 199 -4.86 0.28 24.61
CA GLU A 199 -5.74 0.34 25.78
C GLU A 199 -7.03 1.13 25.50
N ILE A 200 -7.65 0.88 24.33
CA ILE A 200 -8.88 1.52 23.89
C ILE A 200 -10.05 0.56 24.11
N ASP A 201 -11.04 1.02 24.89
CA ASP A 201 -12.30 0.28 25.04
C ASP A 201 -13.14 0.40 23.77
N ALA A 202 -13.43 -0.72 23.12
CA ALA A 202 -14.18 -0.76 21.86
C ALA A 202 -15.09 -1.99 21.78
N GLU A 203 -16.32 -1.75 21.40
CA GLU A 203 -17.31 -2.81 21.12
C GLU A 203 -17.06 -3.43 19.73
N ASP A 204 -17.37 -4.70 19.56
CA ASP A 204 -17.21 -5.41 18.28
C ASP A 204 -17.95 -4.73 17.12
N ALA A 205 -19.11 -4.12 17.38
CA ALA A 205 -19.86 -3.38 16.37
C ALA A 205 -19.12 -2.10 15.92
N GLY A 206 -18.51 -1.36 16.84
CA GLY A 206 -17.69 -0.18 16.54
C GLY A 206 -16.41 -0.56 15.79
N ILE A 207 -15.74 -1.65 16.20
CA ILE A 207 -14.56 -2.20 15.49
C ILE A 207 -14.92 -2.58 14.05
N MET A 208 -16.03 -3.29 13.85
CA MET A 208 -16.48 -3.69 12.51
C MET A 208 -16.84 -2.49 11.62
N GLU A 209 -17.42 -1.44 12.19
CA GLU A 209 -17.73 -0.22 11.45
C GLU A 209 -16.46 0.48 10.96
N ILE A 210 -15.43 0.60 11.82
CA ILE A 210 -14.10 1.09 11.44
C ILE A 210 -13.51 0.23 10.31
N ALA A 211 -13.55 -1.09 10.47
CA ALA A 211 -12.99 -2.03 9.50
C ALA A 211 -13.64 -1.90 8.11
N ARG A 212 -14.97 -1.81 8.05
CA ARG A 212 -15.72 -1.68 6.78
C ARG A 212 -15.37 -0.41 6.02
N ARG A 213 -15.13 0.70 6.72
CA ARG A 213 -14.82 1.99 6.10
C ARG A 213 -13.33 2.20 5.81
N SER A 214 -12.48 1.22 6.16
CA SER A 214 -11.02 1.31 6.02
C SER A 214 -10.46 0.87 4.66
N ARG A 215 -11.31 0.73 3.64
CA ARG A 215 -10.90 0.46 2.25
C ARG A 215 -9.96 -0.74 2.08
N GLY A 216 -10.15 -1.80 2.86
CA GLY A 216 -9.27 -2.97 2.77
C GLY A 216 -7.82 -2.73 3.20
N THR A 217 -7.51 -1.63 3.91
CA THR A 217 -6.15 -1.18 4.18
C THR A 217 -5.86 -1.10 5.69
N PRO A 218 -4.95 -1.91 6.25
CA PRO A 218 -4.58 -1.88 7.67
C PRO A 218 -4.12 -0.51 8.18
N ARG A 219 -3.35 0.24 7.38
CA ARG A 219 -2.90 1.58 7.75
C ARG A 219 -4.07 2.54 7.96
N ILE A 220 -5.04 2.52 7.03
CA ILE A 220 -6.25 3.35 7.15
C ILE A 220 -7.06 2.93 8.39
N ALA A 221 -7.19 1.62 8.64
CA ALA A 221 -7.91 1.09 9.79
C ALA A 221 -7.32 1.58 11.12
N ASN A 222 -6.00 1.52 11.26
CA ASN A 222 -5.31 2.01 12.45
C ASN A 222 -5.40 3.53 12.61
N ARG A 223 -5.32 4.28 11.51
CA ARG A 223 -5.49 5.74 11.51
C ARG A 223 -6.91 6.11 11.92
N MET A 224 -7.90 5.43 11.36
CA MET A 224 -9.32 5.63 11.68
C MET A 224 -9.62 5.28 13.15
N LEU A 225 -9.05 4.18 13.66
CA LEU A 225 -9.18 3.80 15.06
C LEU A 225 -8.73 4.92 16.01
N LYS A 226 -7.59 5.58 15.72
CA LYS A 226 -7.10 6.70 16.53
C LYS A 226 -8.08 7.89 16.52
N ARG A 227 -8.58 8.28 15.34
CA ARG A 227 -9.52 9.40 15.22
C ARG A 227 -10.85 9.12 15.92
N VAL A 228 -11.33 7.87 15.81
CA VAL A 228 -12.55 7.45 16.53
C VAL A 228 -12.30 7.39 18.02
N ARG A 229 -11.13 6.95 18.51
CA ARG A 229 -10.74 7.02 19.91
C ARG A 229 -10.80 8.47 20.44
N ASP A 230 -10.17 9.41 19.72
CA ASP A 230 -10.11 10.83 20.12
C ASP A 230 -11.55 11.39 20.25
N TYR A 231 -12.44 11.02 19.34
CA TYR A 231 -13.86 11.37 19.43
C TYR A 231 -14.56 10.70 20.63
N ALA A 232 -14.33 9.40 20.84
CA ALA A 232 -14.91 8.64 21.95
C ALA A 232 -14.51 9.23 23.31
N GLN A 233 -13.26 9.63 23.47
CA GLN A 233 -12.76 10.25 24.70
C GLN A 233 -13.44 11.60 25.02
N VAL A 234 -13.80 12.37 23.99
CA VAL A 234 -14.38 13.70 24.20
C VAL A 234 -15.92 13.69 24.23
N ARG A 235 -16.54 12.83 23.43
CA ARG A 235 -18.02 12.82 23.25
C ARG A 235 -18.69 11.48 23.47
N GLY A 236 -17.93 10.37 23.49
CA GLY A 236 -18.45 9.00 23.53
C GLY A 236 -18.30 8.30 24.88
N GLY A 237 -17.96 9.01 25.95
CA GLY A 237 -17.76 8.37 27.27
C GLY A 237 -16.55 7.45 27.36
N GLY A 238 -15.62 7.52 26.41
CA GLY A 238 -14.38 6.72 26.39
C GLY A 238 -14.49 5.37 25.67
N VAL A 239 -15.69 4.93 25.26
CA VAL A 239 -15.93 3.64 24.62
C VAL A 239 -16.27 3.82 23.15
N ILE A 240 -15.67 3.05 22.26
CA ILE A 240 -16.00 3.03 20.83
C ILE A 240 -17.20 2.08 20.61
N SER A 241 -18.41 2.61 20.73
CA SER A 241 -19.63 1.93 20.30
C SER A 241 -19.85 2.10 18.78
N LEU A 242 -20.88 1.42 18.24
CA LEU A 242 -21.28 1.58 16.83
C LEU A 242 -21.62 3.03 16.48
N ASP A 243 -22.40 3.69 17.34
CA ASP A 243 -22.88 5.05 17.10
C ASP A 243 -21.70 6.05 17.18
N VAL A 244 -20.85 5.91 18.18
CA VAL A 244 -19.61 6.70 18.33
C VAL A 244 -18.72 6.54 17.09
N ALA A 245 -18.54 5.32 16.59
CA ALA A 245 -17.75 5.09 15.39
C ALA A 245 -18.36 5.77 14.15
N ARG A 246 -19.67 5.66 13.96
CA ARG A 246 -20.37 6.29 12.85
C ARG A 246 -20.28 7.81 12.88
N GLU A 247 -20.54 8.41 14.03
CA GLU A 247 -20.48 9.86 14.19
C GLU A 247 -19.07 10.40 13.98
N ALA A 248 -18.07 9.75 14.57
CA ALA A 248 -16.66 10.13 14.41
C ALA A 248 -16.20 10.06 12.96
N ILE A 249 -16.55 8.98 12.25
CA ILE A 249 -16.16 8.77 10.84
C ILE A 249 -16.93 9.76 9.93
N ALA A 250 -18.22 10.00 10.20
CA ALA A 250 -19.00 10.98 9.47
C ALA A 250 -18.44 12.41 9.63
N MET A 251 -17.97 12.75 10.82
CA MET A 251 -17.32 14.05 11.09
C MET A 251 -16.03 14.23 10.24
N GLN A 252 -15.35 13.14 9.89
CA GLN A 252 -14.21 13.16 8.97
C GLN A 252 -14.62 13.23 7.48
N GLY A 253 -15.91 13.31 7.19
CA GLY A 253 -16.45 13.36 5.83
C GLY A 253 -16.34 12.04 5.06
N VAL A 254 -16.16 10.92 5.75
CA VAL A 254 -16.09 9.57 5.16
C VAL A 254 -17.48 8.94 5.17
N ASP A 255 -17.95 8.47 4.02
CA ASP A 255 -19.26 7.87 3.86
C ASP A 255 -19.33 6.38 4.26
N GLU A 256 -20.49 5.76 4.04
CA GLU A 256 -20.75 4.36 4.43
C GLU A 256 -19.86 3.33 3.73
N LEU A 257 -19.35 3.66 2.56
CA LEU A 257 -18.42 2.82 1.80
C LEU A 257 -16.96 3.26 1.95
N GLY A 258 -16.65 4.18 2.86
CA GLY A 258 -15.29 4.66 3.07
C GLY A 258 -14.83 5.70 2.05
N LEU A 259 -15.71 6.28 1.22
CA LEU A 259 -15.35 7.36 0.31
C LEU A 259 -15.24 8.68 1.06
N ASP A 260 -14.17 9.39 0.84
CA ASP A 260 -14.02 10.74 1.37
C ASP A 260 -14.54 11.83 0.41
N LYS A 261 -14.36 13.08 0.79
CA LYS A 261 -14.77 14.24 0.01
C LYS A 261 -14.13 14.27 -1.39
N VAL A 262 -12.87 13.84 -1.50
CA VAL A 262 -12.13 13.89 -2.79
C VAL A 262 -12.57 12.77 -3.73
N ASP A 263 -12.77 11.55 -3.22
CA ASP A 263 -13.32 10.47 -4.05
C ASP A 263 -14.67 10.85 -4.65
N ARG A 264 -15.55 11.42 -3.81
CA ARG A 264 -16.85 11.90 -4.27
C ARG A 264 -16.73 13.07 -5.24
N ALA A 265 -15.73 13.95 -5.07
CA ALA A 265 -15.47 15.05 -6.01
C ALA A 265 -14.96 14.53 -7.37
N VAL A 266 -14.11 13.51 -7.38
CA VAL A 266 -13.64 12.84 -8.61
C VAL A 266 -14.83 12.24 -9.36
N LEU A 267 -15.63 11.40 -8.71
CA LEU A 267 -16.83 10.80 -9.31
C LEU A 267 -17.83 11.87 -9.76
N GLY A 268 -18.11 12.88 -8.92
CA GLY A 268 -19.00 13.98 -9.22
C GLY A 268 -18.52 14.77 -10.44
N THR A 269 -17.25 15.08 -10.53
CA THR A 269 -16.65 15.76 -11.69
C THR A 269 -16.83 14.96 -12.98
N MET A 270 -16.57 13.64 -12.93
CA MET A 270 -16.80 12.77 -14.08
C MET A 270 -18.25 12.76 -14.53
N MET A 271 -19.18 12.72 -13.59
CA MET A 271 -20.62 12.71 -13.87
C MET A 271 -21.12 14.05 -14.41
N ASP A 272 -20.77 15.16 -13.74
CA ASP A 272 -21.32 16.49 -14.05
C ASP A 272 -20.72 17.10 -15.32
N LYS A 273 -19.40 16.94 -15.51
CA LYS A 273 -18.70 17.59 -16.61
C LYS A 273 -18.50 16.69 -17.84
N PHE A 274 -18.48 15.38 -17.63
CA PHE A 274 -18.14 14.42 -18.69
C PHE A 274 -19.22 13.34 -18.89
N GLY A 275 -20.40 13.50 -18.29
CA GLY A 275 -21.53 12.55 -18.46
C GLY A 275 -21.19 11.12 -18.03
N GLY A 276 -20.24 10.96 -17.08
CA GLY A 276 -19.73 9.68 -16.62
C GLY A 276 -18.54 9.13 -17.38
N GLY A 277 -18.03 9.85 -18.35
CA GLY A 277 -16.86 9.49 -19.15
C GLY A 277 -17.20 8.98 -20.56
N PRO A 278 -16.19 8.51 -21.34
CA PRO A 278 -14.78 8.31 -20.95
C PRO A 278 -13.98 9.62 -20.81
N VAL A 279 -13.15 9.74 -19.79
CA VAL A 279 -12.28 10.91 -19.55
C VAL A 279 -10.83 10.47 -19.30
N GLY A 280 -9.89 11.19 -19.93
CA GLY A 280 -8.45 10.96 -19.74
C GLY A 280 -7.97 11.36 -18.34
N LEU A 281 -6.89 10.72 -17.86
CA LEU A 281 -6.32 11.00 -16.54
C LEU A 281 -5.94 12.46 -16.36
N ASP A 282 -5.19 13.02 -17.32
CA ASP A 282 -4.70 14.40 -17.24
C ASP A 282 -5.85 15.42 -17.27
N THR A 283 -6.92 15.13 -18.04
CA THR A 283 -8.13 15.96 -18.08
C THR A 283 -8.86 15.92 -16.73
N LEU A 284 -8.95 14.73 -16.12
CA LEU A 284 -9.56 14.55 -14.81
C LEU A 284 -8.76 15.27 -13.74
N ALA A 285 -7.44 15.12 -13.75
CA ALA A 285 -6.50 15.80 -12.84
C ALA A 285 -6.64 17.33 -12.93
N ALA A 286 -6.55 17.87 -14.12
CA ALA A 286 -6.71 19.32 -14.35
C ALA A 286 -8.09 19.85 -13.92
N THR A 287 -9.14 19.02 -14.01
CA THR A 287 -10.51 19.45 -13.71
C THR A 287 -10.84 19.34 -12.22
N THR A 288 -10.25 18.39 -11.51
CA THR A 288 -10.40 18.18 -10.05
C THR A 288 -9.43 19.00 -9.23
N GLY A 289 -8.33 19.48 -9.84
CA GLY A 289 -7.22 20.13 -9.16
C GLY A 289 -6.31 19.16 -8.40
N GLU A 290 -6.43 17.86 -8.67
CA GLU A 290 -5.62 16.80 -8.08
C GLU A 290 -4.47 16.41 -9.00
N ASP A 291 -3.38 15.89 -8.42
CA ASP A 291 -2.28 15.34 -9.20
C ASP A 291 -2.68 14.04 -9.90
N ALA A 292 -2.28 13.88 -11.17
CA ALA A 292 -2.62 12.71 -11.98
C ALA A 292 -2.13 11.40 -11.36
N VAL A 293 -0.91 11.40 -10.82
CA VAL A 293 -0.33 10.24 -10.13
C VAL A 293 -1.14 9.90 -8.87
N THR A 294 -1.57 10.91 -8.12
CA THR A 294 -2.40 10.72 -6.94
C THR A 294 -3.76 10.12 -7.29
N ILE A 295 -4.39 10.58 -8.37
CA ILE A 295 -5.66 9.97 -8.83
C ILE A 295 -5.42 8.50 -9.17
N GLU A 296 -4.38 8.18 -9.94
CA GLU A 296 -4.09 6.83 -10.41
C GLU A 296 -3.71 5.85 -9.30
N ASP A 297 -2.92 6.30 -8.32
CA ASP A 297 -2.35 5.42 -7.30
C ASP A 297 -3.18 5.34 -6.02
N VAL A 298 -3.93 6.40 -5.70
CA VAL A 298 -4.62 6.51 -4.42
C VAL A 298 -6.14 6.37 -4.56
N TYR A 299 -6.75 7.03 -5.55
CA TYR A 299 -8.21 7.07 -5.65
C TYR A 299 -8.77 5.96 -6.54
N GLU A 300 -8.24 5.81 -7.74
CA GLU A 300 -8.75 4.82 -8.69
C GLU A 300 -8.75 3.38 -8.17
N PRO A 301 -7.72 2.87 -7.46
CA PRO A 301 -7.71 1.47 -7.04
C PRO A 301 -8.91 1.09 -6.20
N TYR A 302 -9.29 1.96 -5.27
CA TYR A 302 -10.44 1.70 -4.42
C TYR A 302 -11.78 1.89 -5.15
N LEU A 303 -11.91 2.93 -5.96
CA LEU A 303 -13.10 3.15 -6.79
C LEU A 303 -13.33 2.02 -7.79
N MET A 304 -12.26 1.44 -8.34
CA MET A 304 -12.32 0.27 -9.21
C MET A 304 -12.70 -0.99 -8.43
N GLN A 305 -12.19 -1.17 -7.21
CA GLN A 305 -12.55 -2.29 -6.34
C GLN A 305 -14.04 -2.27 -5.97
N LEU A 306 -14.59 -1.09 -5.69
CA LEU A 306 -16.04 -0.91 -5.46
C LEU A 306 -16.87 -1.08 -6.74
N GLY A 307 -16.22 -1.23 -7.89
CA GLY A 307 -16.89 -1.27 -9.18
C GLY A 307 -17.51 0.05 -9.59
N PHE A 308 -17.05 1.19 -9.05
CA PHE A 308 -17.56 2.52 -9.37
C PHE A 308 -16.88 3.14 -10.58
N LEU A 309 -15.65 2.74 -10.84
CA LEU A 309 -14.83 3.24 -11.93
C LEU A 309 -14.29 2.08 -12.75
N MET A 310 -14.27 2.21 -14.06
CA MET A 310 -13.62 1.29 -14.99
C MET A 310 -12.64 2.03 -15.89
N ARG A 311 -11.50 1.38 -16.18
CA ARG A 311 -10.54 1.86 -17.18
C ARG A 311 -10.90 1.28 -18.56
N THR A 312 -10.94 2.14 -19.55
CA THR A 312 -11.13 1.77 -20.97
C THR A 312 -9.98 2.33 -21.80
N PRO A 313 -9.77 1.85 -23.04
CA PRO A 313 -8.76 2.43 -23.94
C PRO A 313 -8.94 3.93 -24.21
N ARG A 314 -10.16 4.46 -24.01
CA ARG A 314 -10.48 5.88 -24.21
C ARG A 314 -10.40 6.71 -22.93
N GLY A 315 -10.21 6.10 -21.78
CA GLY A 315 -10.16 6.77 -20.48
C GLY A 315 -11.00 6.09 -19.40
N ARG A 316 -11.24 6.83 -18.32
CA ARG A 316 -11.99 6.39 -17.14
C ARG A 316 -13.49 6.61 -17.33
N MET A 317 -14.30 5.66 -16.88
CA MET A 317 -15.76 5.72 -16.91
C MET A 317 -16.40 5.38 -15.58
N CYS A 318 -17.43 6.12 -15.19
CA CYS A 318 -18.29 5.75 -14.08
C CYS A 318 -19.21 4.59 -14.47
N THR A 319 -19.41 3.66 -13.55
CA THR A 319 -20.33 2.55 -13.73
C THR A 319 -21.76 2.91 -13.24
N PRO A 320 -22.78 2.13 -13.57
CA PRO A 320 -24.12 2.32 -13.00
C PRO A 320 -24.14 2.34 -11.46
N ALA A 321 -23.34 1.49 -10.80
CA ALA A 321 -23.21 1.46 -9.35
C ALA A 321 -22.70 2.78 -8.77
N ALA A 322 -21.76 3.47 -9.44
CA ALA A 322 -21.31 4.79 -9.04
C ALA A 322 -22.45 5.84 -9.09
N TRP A 323 -23.26 5.81 -10.15
CA TRP A 323 -24.40 6.71 -10.27
C TRP A 323 -25.43 6.50 -9.17
N GLU A 324 -25.72 5.24 -8.85
CA GLU A 324 -26.63 4.87 -7.76
C GLU A 324 -26.11 5.35 -6.40
N HIS A 325 -24.84 5.07 -6.08
CA HIS A 325 -24.21 5.51 -4.83
C HIS A 325 -24.21 7.03 -4.68
N MET A 326 -23.88 7.75 -5.76
CA MET A 326 -23.88 9.22 -5.79
C MET A 326 -25.30 9.82 -5.83
N LYS A 327 -26.35 8.98 -5.88
CA LYS A 327 -27.76 9.39 -6.00
C LYS A 327 -28.00 10.32 -7.21
N ARG A 328 -27.41 9.97 -8.35
CA ARG A 328 -27.50 10.73 -9.60
C ARG A 328 -28.03 9.86 -10.73
N THR A 329 -28.64 10.48 -11.73
CA THR A 329 -29.20 9.78 -12.89
C THR A 329 -28.22 9.84 -14.07
N PRO A 330 -27.88 8.70 -14.71
CA PRO A 330 -27.06 8.70 -15.92
C PRO A 330 -27.72 9.51 -17.05
N PRO A 331 -26.92 10.22 -17.88
CA PRO A 331 -27.45 10.92 -19.04
C PRO A 331 -28.17 9.93 -19.98
N GLY A 332 -29.39 10.27 -20.39
CA GLY A 332 -30.22 9.45 -21.28
C GLY A 332 -31.30 8.58 -20.61
N GLN A 333 -31.30 8.43 -19.29
CA GLN A 333 -32.39 7.71 -18.60
C GLN A 333 -33.51 8.64 -18.08
N GLY A 334 -33.32 9.94 -18.11
CA GLY A 334 -34.31 10.92 -17.61
C GLY A 334 -35.48 11.21 -18.54
N SER A 335 -35.49 10.75 -19.81
CA SER A 335 -36.48 11.13 -20.81
C SER A 335 -37.67 10.15 -20.97
N ASN A 336 -37.63 8.98 -20.34
CA ASN A 336 -38.69 7.97 -20.55
C ASN A 336 -39.87 8.02 -19.58
N ASN A 337 -39.83 8.90 -18.56
CA ASN A 337 -40.95 9.01 -17.62
C ASN A 337 -41.96 10.15 -17.94
N GLN A 338 -41.67 11.02 -18.90
CA GLN A 338 -42.62 12.07 -19.29
C GLN A 338 -43.56 11.69 -20.44
N LEU A 339 -43.30 10.57 -21.13
CA LEU A 339 -44.15 10.10 -22.24
C LEU A 339 -45.24 9.10 -21.84
N LYS A 340 -45.44 8.83 -20.55
CA LYS A 340 -46.52 7.90 -20.05
C LYS A 340 -47.66 8.59 -19.36
N MET A 341 -47.80 9.91 -19.41
CA MET A 341 -48.93 10.63 -18.81
C MET A 341 -49.85 11.37 -19.82
N GLU A 342 -49.70 11.10 -21.12
CA GLU A 342 -50.70 11.57 -22.11
C GLU A 342 -51.06 10.42 -23.08
N LEU A 343 -51.95 9.55 -22.62
CA LEU A 343 -52.85 8.73 -23.46
C LEU A 343 -54.03 8.26 -22.58
#